data_71cb398854b81a169d711730956eff28
#
_entry.id   71cb398854b81a169d711730956eff28
#
_cell.length_a   1.000
_cell.length_b   1.000
_cell.length_c   1.000
_cell.angle_alpha   90.00
_cell.angle_beta   90.00
_cell.angle_gamma   90.00
#
_symmetry.space_group_name_H-M   'P 1'
#
loop_
_entity.id
_entity.type
_entity.pdbx_description
1 polymer ?
#
loop_
_entity_poly.entity_id
_entity_poly.type
_entity_poly.pdbx_seq_one_letter_code
_entity_poly.pdbx_strand_id
1 'polypeptide(L)'
;MLHVRLASGRMRPDPVIVNNLFDINQHSEIINTFLPLIKTDHVYDSNFGRYYSSPDILNKYSDHVLAHAKKIFNSNTLVPSYFLFSHYEGKEASLFKHIDDNACTYTIDYCLYQSEPWDIFIEDKAYTLNENDAVCFYGEEQFHWRESFPNPESQKVGMIFFHLNHFFNIVN
;
A
#
# COMPACT_ATOMS: atom_id res chain seq x y z
N MET A 1 -14.90 0.60 20.84
CA MET A 1 -13.94 -0.21 20.09
C MET A 1 -14.68 -1.43 19.54
N LEU A 2 -15.12 -1.39 18.31
CA LEU A 2 -15.70 -2.58 17.67
C LEU A 2 -14.55 -3.36 17.03
N HIS A 3 -14.33 -4.56 17.54
CA HIS A 3 -13.39 -5.50 16.93
C HIS A 3 -14.17 -6.40 15.98
N VAL A 4 -13.85 -6.37 14.70
CA VAL A 4 -14.43 -7.27 13.70
C VAL A 4 -13.85 -8.67 13.91
N ARG A 5 -14.71 -9.68 14.08
CA ARG A 5 -14.30 -11.08 14.15
C ARG A 5 -14.05 -11.61 12.74
N LEU A 6 -12.82 -11.97 12.45
CA LEU A 6 -12.47 -12.75 11.27
C LEU A 6 -13.05 -14.18 11.36
N ALA A 7 -13.15 -14.85 10.22
CA ALA A 7 -13.56 -16.27 10.16
C ALA A 7 -12.71 -17.20 11.04
N SER A 8 -11.48 -16.80 11.40
CA SER A 8 -10.56 -17.50 12.32
C SER A 8 -10.81 -17.20 13.80
N GLY A 9 -11.71 -16.29 14.15
CA GLY A 9 -11.97 -15.88 15.55
C GLY A 9 -10.85 -15.05 16.21
N ARG A 10 -9.80 -14.71 15.48
CA ARG A 10 -8.68 -13.86 15.96
C ARG A 10 -9.02 -12.40 15.71
N MET A 11 -8.94 -11.57 16.77
CA MET A 11 -9.05 -10.11 16.62
C MET A 11 -7.70 -9.56 16.18
N ARG A 12 -7.68 -8.85 15.05
CA ARG A 12 -6.49 -8.11 14.61
C ARG A 12 -6.50 -6.70 15.17
N PRO A 13 -5.32 -6.13 15.44
CA PRO A 13 -5.22 -4.72 15.78
C PRO A 13 -5.80 -3.85 14.67
N ASP A 14 -6.29 -2.67 15.05
CA ASP A 14 -6.68 -1.64 14.08
C ASP A 14 -5.48 -1.26 13.21
N PRO A 15 -5.71 -0.95 11.92
CA PRO A 15 -4.68 -0.38 11.05
C PRO A 15 -4.02 0.85 11.66
N VAL A 16 -2.73 1.04 11.40
CA VAL A 16 -1.91 2.12 11.97
C VAL A 16 -1.49 3.08 10.86
N ILE A 17 -1.79 4.38 11.01
CA ILE A 17 -1.26 5.41 10.12
C ILE A 17 0.13 5.80 10.61
N VAL A 18 1.08 5.84 9.67
CA VAL A 18 2.43 6.38 9.83
C VAL A 18 2.51 7.68 9.04
N ASN A 19 2.60 8.79 9.75
CA ASN A 19 2.75 10.09 9.10
C ASN A 19 4.21 10.30 8.68
N ASN A 20 4.41 10.79 7.46
CA ASN A 20 5.72 11.05 6.89
C ASN A 20 6.65 9.81 6.97
N LEU A 21 6.25 8.73 6.30
CA LEU A 21 7.02 7.47 6.30
C LEU A 21 8.47 7.68 5.89
N PHE A 22 8.74 8.56 4.95
CA PHE A 22 10.08 8.95 4.48
C PHE A 22 10.41 10.39 4.86
N ASP A 23 11.69 10.71 4.97
CA ASP A 23 12.09 12.12 5.01
C ASP A 23 11.80 12.82 3.67
N ILE A 24 11.81 14.15 3.68
CA ILE A 24 11.41 14.94 2.51
C ILE A 24 12.31 14.71 1.29
N ASN A 25 13.61 14.40 1.49
CA ASN A 25 14.55 14.16 0.40
C ASN A 25 14.28 12.79 -0.21
N GLN A 26 14.08 11.76 0.62
CA GLN A 26 13.73 10.41 0.18
C GLN A 26 12.39 10.42 -0.59
N HIS A 27 11.37 11.09 -0.03
CA HIS A 27 10.07 11.24 -0.67
C HIS A 27 10.19 11.90 -2.05
N SER A 28 10.91 13.02 -2.14
CA SER A 28 11.16 13.74 -3.39
C SER A 28 11.92 12.89 -4.40
N GLU A 29 12.91 12.12 -3.95
CA GLU A 29 13.67 11.20 -4.81
C GLU A 29 12.75 10.14 -5.41
N ILE A 30 11.87 9.53 -4.60
CA ILE A 30 10.91 8.52 -5.07
C ILE A 30 9.98 9.12 -6.12
N ILE A 31 9.38 10.28 -5.86
CA ILE A 31 8.52 10.98 -6.83
C ILE A 31 9.27 11.22 -8.15
N ASN A 32 10.46 11.81 -8.09
CA ASN A 32 11.24 12.14 -9.28
C ASN A 32 11.67 10.90 -10.08
N THR A 33 11.78 9.76 -9.42
CA THR A 33 12.10 8.48 -10.07
C THR A 33 10.88 7.92 -10.81
N PHE A 34 9.69 7.97 -10.22
CA PHE A 34 8.52 7.27 -10.78
C PHE A 34 7.66 8.10 -11.72
N LEU A 35 7.48 9.41 -11.47
CA LEU A 35 6.63 10.24 -12.31
C LEU A 35 7.03 10.22 -13.80
N PRO A 36 8.33 10.30 -14.18
CA PRO A 36 8.72 10.27 -15.60
C PRO A 36 8.45 8.91 -16.29
N LEU A 37 8.34 7.83 -15.50
CA LEU A 37 8.23 6.46 -16.02
C LEU A 37 6.78 6.03 -16.22
N ILE A 38 5.80 6.77 -15.69
CA ILE A 38 4.37 6.45 -15.85
C ILE A 38 4.04 6.38 -17.34
N LYS A 39 3.37 5.30 -17.75
CA LYS A 39 3.00 4.99 -19.16
C LYS A 39 4.14 4.59 -20.09
N THR A 40 5.40 4.64 -19.67
CA THR A 40 6.53 4.19 -20.47
C THR A 40 7.04 2.82 -20.05
N ASP A 41 7.27 2.63 -18.76
CA ASP A 41 7.85 1.41 -18.19
C ASP A 41 6.90 0.65 -17.25
N HIS A 42 5.60 0.99 -17.31
CA HIS A 42 4.56 0.39 -16.47
C HIS A 42 3.54 -0.37 -17.32
N VAL A 43 3.00 -1.46 -16.77
CA VAL A 43 1.90 -2.22 -17.36
C VAL A 43 0.59 -1.56 -16.96
N TYR A 44 -0.34 -1.39 -17.92
CA TYR A 44 -1.68 -0.93 -17.62
C TYR A 44 -2.60 -2.09 -17.24
N ASP A 45 -3.26 -1.95 -16.11
CA ASP A 45 -4.28 -2.88 -15.61
C ASP A 45 -5.65 -2.20 -15.65
N SER A 46 -6.46 -2.58 -16.62
CA SER A 46 -7.79 -2.01 -16.83
C SER A 46 -8.80 -2.41 -15.75
N ASN A 47 -8.55 -3.47 -14.98
CA ASN A 47 -9.46 -3.89 -13.91
C ASN A 47 -9.44 -2.93 -12.72
N PHE A 48 -8.32 -2.23 -12.56
CA PHE A 48 -8.11 -1.29 -11.46
C PHE A 48 -7.89 0.15 -11.92
N GLY A 49 -7.87 0.40 -13.23
CA GLY A 49 -7.57 1.74 -13.77
C GLY A 49 -6.21 2.25 -13.33
N ARG A 50 -5.17 1.41 -13.41
CA ARG A 50 -3.83 1.75 -12.92
C ARG A 50 -2.72 1.34 -13.89
N TYR A 51 -1.63 2.09 -13.86
CA TYR A 51 -0.33 1.67 -14.36
C TYR A 51 0.49 1.14 -13.18
N TYR A 52 1.13 -0.02 -13.31
CA TYR A 52 1.90 -0.60 -12.23
C TYR A 52 3.23 -1.20 -12.69
N SER A 53 4.16 -1.27 -11.77
CA SER A 53 5.45 -1.96 -11.93
C SER A 53 6.02 -2.35 -10.56
N SER A 54 6.94 -3.30 -10.56
CA SER A 54 7.69 -3.71 -9.37
C SER A 54 9.19 -3.50 -9.60
N PRO A 55 9.67 -2.24 -9.64
CA PRO A 55 11.05 -1.95 -10.00
C PRO A 55 12.01 -2.20 -8.82
N ASP A 56 13.19 -2.75 -9.12
CA ASP A 56 14.23 -3.08 -8.15
C ASP A 56 14.68 -1.87 -7.31
N ILE A 57 14.52 -0.65 -7.82
CA ILE A 57 14.90 0.55 -7.08
C ILE A 57 14.15 0.71 -5.76
N LEU A 58 12.95 0.14 -5.64
CA LEU A 58 12.20 0.14 -4.38
C LEU A 58 12.91 -0.64 -3.27
N ASN A 59 13.75 -1.62 -3.62
CA ASN A 59 14.53 -2.40 -2.66
C ASN A 59 15.52 -1.53 -1.85
N LYS A 60 15.92 -0.38 -2.39
CA LYS A 60 16.75 0.61 -1.68
C LYS A 60 16.11 1.08 -0.36
N TYR A 61 14.78 1.09 -0.28
CA TYR A 61 14.05 1.56 0.88
C TYR A 61 13.62 0.44 1.83
N SER A 62 14.00 -0.79 1.51
CA SER A 62 13.59 -2.00 2.24
C SER A 62 13.93 -1.94 3.72
N ASP A 63 15.16 -1.58 4.09
CA ASP A 63 15.59 -1.53 5.51
C ASP A 63 14.82 -0.47 6.29
N HIS A 64 14.56 0.69 5.68
CA HIS A 64 13.77 1.76 6.29
C HIS A 64 12.33 1.29 6.57
N VAL A 65 11.67 0.72 5.57
CA VAL A 65 10.29 0.20 5.68
C VAL A 65 10.21 -0.93 6.69
N LEU A 66 11.18 -1.87 6.67
CA LEU A 66 11.26 -2.97 7.63
C LEU A 66 11.42 -2.50 9.07
N ALA A 67 12.20 -1.45 9.31
CA ALA A 67 12.37 -0.91 10.65
C ALA A 67 11.04 -0.39 11.22
N HIS A 68 10.22 0.29 10.40
CA HIS A 68 8.87 0.71 10.78
C HIS A 68 7.94 -0.49 10.97
N ALA A 69 7.90 -1.41 10.02
CA ALA A 69 7.04 -2.59 10.06
C ALA A 69 7.29 -3.45 11.30
N LYS A 70 8.55 -3.78 11.61
CA LYS A 70 8.92 -4.59 12.79
C LYS A 70 8.42 -3.97 14.09
N LYS A 71 8.47 -2.65 14.18
CA LYS A 71 8.00 -1.89 15.33
C LYS A 71 6.47 -1.89 15.44
N ILE A 72 5.78 -1.62 14.32
CA ILE A 72 4.31 -1.52 14.26
C ILE A 72 3.66 -2.88 14.51
N PHE A 73 4.14 -3.91 13.82
CA PHE A 73 3.58 -5.26 13.91
C PHE A 73 4.18 -6.09 15.06
N ASN A 74 5.10 -5.50 15.84
CA ASN A 74 5.81 -6.16 16.95
C ASN A 74 6.40 -7.52 16.54
N SER A 75 7.08 -7.57 15.40
CA SER A 75 7.65 -8.79 14.85
C SER A 75 9.05 -8.55 14.28
N ASN A 76 10.04 -9.33 14.74
CA ASN A 76 11.41 -9.26 14.27
C ASN A 76 11.73 -10.19 13.09
N THR A 77 10.78 -11.04 12.70
CA THR A 77 10.95 -12.03 11.62
C THR A 77 10.43 -11.56 10.27
N LEU A 78 10.03 -10.28 10.16
CA LEU A 78 9.52 -9.72 8.92
C LEU A 78 10.64 -9.57 7.89
N VAL A 79 10.32 -9.93 6.66
CA VAL A 79 11.15 -9.76 5.47
C VAL A 79 10.30 -9.21 4.32
N PRO A 80 10.90 -8.50 3.36
CA PRO A 80 10.20 -8.09 2.16
C PRO A 80 9.72 -9.31 1.38
N SER A 81 8.52 -9.22 0.86
CA SER A 81 7.99 -10.16 -0.13
C SER A 81 8.17 -9.57 -1.53
N TYR A 82 7.45 -8.51 -1.83
CA TYR A 82 7.66 -7.70 -3.03
C TYR A 82 7.13 -6.29 -2.81
N PHE A 83 7.58 -5.34 -3.64
CA PHE A 83 7.12 -3.97 -3.62
C PHE A 83 6.52 -3.61 -4.96
N LEU A 84 5.42 -2.87 -4.94
CA LEU A 84 4.65 -2.53 -6.12
C LEU A 84 4.36 -1.03 -6.15
N PHE A 85 4.77 -0.35 -7.22
CA PHE A 85 4.30 0.98 -7.53
C PHE A 85 3.03 0.92 -8.37
N SER A 86 2.05 1.76 -8.08
CA SER A 86 0.80 1.89 -8.85
C SER A 86 0.43 3.35 -9.03
N HIS A 87 0.16 3.75 -10.26
CA HIS A 87 -0.42 5.04 -10.61
C HIS A 87 -1.85 4.85 -11.09
N TYR A 88 -2.79 5.41 -10.36
CA TYR A 88 -4.21 5.36 -10.67
C TYR A 88 -4.64 6.65 -11.36
N GLU A 89 -5.41 6.53 -12.45
CA GLU A 89 -6.04 7.64 -13.15
C GLU A 89 -7.29 7.18 -13.90
N GLY A 90 -8.23 8.12 -14.13
CA GLY A 90 -9.42 7.87 -14.94
C GLY A 90 -10.56 7.16 -14.20
N LYS A 91 -11.65 6.94 -14.93
CA LYS A 91 -12.92 6.43 -14.37
C LYS A 91 -12.88 4.98 -13.88
N GLU A 92 -11.90 4.21 -14.33
CA GLU A 92 -11.71 2.80 -13.93
C GLU A 92 -10.93 2.68 -12.61
N ALA A 93 -10.34 3.79 -12.12
CA ALA A 93 -9.53 3.78 -10.90
C ALA A 93 -10.37 3.38 -9.69
N SER A 94 -10.10 2.20 -9.18
CA SER A 94 -10.75 1.61 -8.01
C SER A 94 -9.93 0.43 -7.50
N LEU A 95 -10.27 -0.08 -6.33
CA LEU A 95 -9.75 -1.34 -5.82
C LEU A 95 -10.93 -2.10 -5.21
N PHE A 96 -11.34 -3.21 -5.82
CA PHE A 96 -12.44 -3.99 -5.29
C PHE A 96 -12.13 -4.58 -3.91
N LYS A 97 -13.16 -4.85 -3.12
CA LYS A 97 -13.02 -5.41 -1.78
C LYS A 97 -12.40 -6.81 -1.83
N HIS A 98 -11.23 -6.97 -1.22
CA HIS A 98 -10.47 -8.22 -1.18
C HIS A 98 -9.61 -8.32 0.09
N ILE A 99 -8.99 -9.45 0.27
CA ILE A 99 -7.81 -9.66 1.10
C ILE A 99 -6.64 -9.97 0.16
N ASP A 100 -5.44 -9.67 0.56
CA ASP A 100 -4.24 -10.00 -0.19
C ASP A 100 -3.96 -11.52 -0.21
N ASP A 101 -3.06 -11.94 -1.08
CA ASP A 101 -2.57 -13.31 -1.09
C ASP A 101 -1.60 -13.60 0.08
N ASN A 102 -1.19 -14.86 0.22
CA ASN A 102 -0.32 -15.31 1.31
C ASN A 102 1.11 -14.77 1.27
N ALA A 103 1.50 -14.07 0.21
CA ALA A 103 2.76 -13.36 0.14
C ALA A 103 2.72 -11.99 0.84
N CYS A 104 1.53 -11.51 1.22
CA CYS A 104 1.26 -10.18 1.74
C CYS A 104 0.66 -10.24 3.15
N THR A 105 1.27 -11.02 4.07
CA THR A 105 0.78 -11.12 5.46
C THR A 105 0.64 -9.75 6.10
N TYR A 106 1.58 -8.84 5.79
CA TYR A 106 1.58 -7.45 6.23
C TYR A 106 1.73 -6.53 5.04
N THR A 107 0.89 -5.52 4.97
CA THR A 107 0.89 -4.53 3.90
C THR A 107 1.09 -3.13 4.48
N ILE A 108 1.92 -2.35 3.81
CA ILE A 108 2.10 -0.92 4.04
C ILE A 108 1.74 -0.21 2.75
N ASP A 109 0.56 0.42 2.72
CA ASP A 109 0.10 1.27 1.63
C ASP A 109 0.62 2.68 1.84
N TYR A 110 1.56 3.09 1.01
CA TYR A 110 2.21 4.39 1.07
C TYR A 110 1.67 5.31 -0.02
N CYS A 111 1.16 6.49 0.38
CA CYS A 111 0.71 7.52 -0.54
C CYS A 111 1.91 8.35 -1.02
N LEU A 112 2.34 8.12 -2.25
CA LEU A 112 3.47 8.82 -2.84
C LEU A 112 3.09 10.24 -3.27
N TYR A 113 1.97 10.37 -3.97
CA TYR A 113 1.37 11.65 -4.38
C TYR A 113 -0.12 11.47 -4.67
N GLN A 114 -0.87 12.54 -4.58
CA GLN A 114 -2.28 12.58 -4.95
C GLN A 114 -2.71 14.00 -5.32
N SER A 115 -3.56 14.14 -6.33
CA SER A 115 -4.16 15.44 -6.67
C SER A 115 -5.33 15.78 -5.73
N GLU A 116 -6.01 14.77 -5.23
CA GLU A 116 -7.11 14.84 -4.27
C GLU A 116 -7.06 13.62 -3.35
N PRO A 117 -7.51 13.73 -2.08
CA PRO A 117 -7.56 12.60 -1.16
C PRO A 117 -8.38 11.43 -1.71
N TRP A 118 -7.90 10.22 -1.48
CA TRP A 118 -8.56 8.99 -1.87
C TRP A 118 -8.49 7.94 -0.77
N ASP A 119 -9.61 7.77 -0.07
CA ASP A 119 -9.68 6.90 1.08
C ASP A 119 -9.42 5.44 0.74
N ILE A 120 -8.71 4.75 1.61
CA ILE A 120 -8.74 3.29 1.68
C ILE A 120 -9.68 2.87 2.80
N PHE A 121 -10.56 1.94 2.49
CA PHE A 121 -11.38 1.27 3.49
C PHE A 121 -10.68 0.00 3.92
N ILE A 122 -10.52 -0.19 5.24
CA ILE A 122 -9.99 -1.42 5.81
C ILE A 122 -10.99 -1.89 6.86
N GLU A 123 -11.54 -3.08 6.66
CA GLU A 123 -12.73 -3.56 7.34
C GLU A 123 -13.88 -2.56 7.14
N ASP A 124 -14.43 -2.00 8.18
CA ASP A 124 -15.55 -1.05 8.10
C ASP A 124 -15.13 0.41 8.35
N LYS A 125 -13.83 0.73 8.25
CA LYS A 125 -13.29 2.07 8.51
C LYS A 125 -12.59 2.65 7.30
N ALA A 126 -12.82 3.93 7.05
CA ALA A 126 -12.09 4.71 6.05
C ALA A 126 -10.81 5.31 6.67
N TYR A 127 -9.74 5.28 5.89
CA TYR A 127 -8.45 5.89 6.24
C TYR A 127 -8.04 6.83 5.12
N THR A 128 -7.94 8.11 5.45
CA THR A 128 -7.44 9.15 4.55
C THR A 128 -5.94 9.34 4.79
N LEU A 129 -5.14 9.22 3.74
CA LEU A 129 -3.70 9.47 3.79
C LEU A 129 -3.40 10.82 3.16
N ASN A 130 -2.44 11.54 3.70
CA ASN A 130 -1.78 12.64 2.98
C ASN A 130 -0.62 12.08 2.16
N GLU A 131 -0.05 12.89 1.27
CA GLU A 131 1.21 12.55 0.62
C GLU A 131 2.29 12.28 1.67
N ASN A 132 3.11 11.27 1.44
CA ASN A 132 4.13 10.77 2.35
C ASN A 132 3.61 10.04 3.61
N ASP A 133 2.30 9.88 3.78
CA ASP A 133 1.74 9.03 4.83
C ASP A 133 1.59 7.59 4.34
N ALA A 134 1.51 6.66 5.27
CA ALA A 134 1.22 5.26 4.99
C ALA A 134 0.21 4.69 5.98
N VAL A 135 -0.56 3.68 5.56
CA VAL A 135 -1.36 2.84 6.45
C VAL A 135 -0.81 1.43 6.47
N CYS A 136 -0.67 0.87 7.67
CA CYS A 136 -0.13 -0.46 7.92
C CYS A 136 -1.23 -1.37 8.44
N PHE A 137 -1.40 -2.54 7.83
CA PHE A 137 -2.46 -3.49 8.17
C PHE A 137 -2.08 -4.93 7.81
N TYR A 138 -2.93 -5.90 8.20
CA TYR A 138 -2.75 -7.32 7.90
C TYR A 138 -3.42 -7.66 6.57
N GLY A 139 -2.66 -7.60 5.48
CA GLY A 139 -3.18 -7.68 4.12
C GLY A 139 -3.94 -8.97 3.82
N GLU A 140 -3.42 -10.13 4.25
CA GLU A 140 -4.01 -11.45 4.03
C GLU A 140 -5.24 -11.75 4.94
N GLU A 141 -5.58 -10.85 5.89
CA GLU A 141 -6.63 -11.11 6.86
C GLU A 141 -7.68 -10.00 6.97
N GLN A 142 -7.35 -8.76 6.60
CA GLN A 142 -8.25 -7.61 6.69
C GLN A 142 -8.78 -7.24 5.31
N PHE A 143 -10.10 -7.29 5.13
CA PHE A 143 -10.73 -6.84 3.89
C PHE A 143 -10.44 -5.37 3.66
N HIS A 144 -9.95 -5.04 2.47
CA HIS A 144 -9.68 -3.67 2.11
C HIS A 144 -10.09 -3.36 0.66
N TRP A 145 -10.39 -2.08 0.39
CA TRP A 145 -10.82 -1.61 -0.93
C TRP A 145 -10.71 -0.10 -1.04
N ARG A 146 -10.83 0.40 -2.27
CA ARG A 146 -10.98 1.82 -2.56
C ARG A 146 -12.15 1.99 -3.54
N GLU A 147 -13.04 2.92 -3.22
CA GLU A 147 -14.14 3.29 -4.13
C GLU A 147 -13.59 3.95 -5.39
N SER A 148 -14.40 4.00 -6.45
CA SER A 148 -14.03 4.74 -7.66
C SER A 148 -13.75 6.21 -7.34
N PHE A 149 -12.88 6.83 -8.14
CA PHE A 149 -12.57 8.25 -7.98
C PHE A 149 -13.81 9.12 -8.02
N PRO A 150 -14.00 10.04 -7.06
CA PRO A 150 -15.08 11.02 -7.11
C PRO A 150 -14.94 11.97 -8.30
N ASN A 151 -13.72 12.32 -8.71
CA ASN A 151 -13.40 13.23 -9.83
C ASN A 151 -12.51 12.56 -10.87
N PRO A 152 -13.01 11.54 -11.61
CA PRO A 152 -12.18 10.69 -12.46
C PRO A 152 -11.45 11.40 -13.60
N GLU A 153 -11.93 12.57 -14.03
CA GLU A 153 -11.32 13.33 -15.12
C GLU A 153 -10.03 14.06 -14.71
N SER A 154 -9.88 14.35 -13.41
CA SER A 154 -8.75 15.13 -12.88
C SER A 154 -7.93 14.40 -11.84
N GLN A 155 -8.51 13.42 -11.17
CA GLN A 155 -7.90 12.76 -10.03
C GLN A 155 -6.80 11.78 -10.46
N LYS A 156 -5.65 11.88 -9.79
CA LYS A 156 -4.49 11.00 -9.97
C LYS A 156 -3.88 10.69 -8.63
N VAL A 157 -3.52 9.44 -8.42
CA VAL A 157 -2.92 8.96 -7.17
C VAL A 157 -1.79 7.99 -7.48
N GLY A 158 -0.62 8.23 -6.90
CA GLY A 158 0.51 7.31 -6.91
C GLY A 158 0.67 6.65 -5.57
N MET A 159 0.69 5.33 -5.56
CA MET A 159 0.84 4.50 -4.37
C MET A 159 2.07 3.59 -4.49
N ILE A 160 2.70 3.30 -3.37
CA ILE A 160 3.64 2.19 -3.28
C ILE A 160 3.13 1.23 -2.21
N PHE A 161 3.00 -0.03 -2.60
CA PHE A 161 2.62 -1.13 -1.72
C PHE A 161 3.88 -1.88 -1.32
N PHE A 162 4.19 -1.86 -0.04
CA PHE A 162 5.29 -2.66 0.52
C PHE A 162 4.68 -3.90 1.18
N HIS A 163 4.78 -5.03 0.49
CA HIS A 163 4.28 -6.30 1.00
C HIS A 163 5.37 -7.05 1.75
N LEU A 164 5.04 -7.53 2.93
CA LEU A 164 5.97 -8.17 3.85
C LEU A 164 5.40 -9.51 4.33
N ASN A 165 6.30 -10.43 4.64
CA ASN A 165 5.93 -11.74 5.17
C ASN A 165 6.87 -12.16 6.30
N HIS A 166 6.59 -13.27 6.95
CA HIS A 166 7.54 -13.89 7.86
C HIS A 166 8.61 -14.68 7.09
N PHE A 167 9.84 -14.63 7.56
CA PHE A 167 10.96 -15.38 6.97
C PHE A 167 10.64 -16.86 6.73
N PHE A 168 9.90 -17.49 7.64
CA PHE A 168 9.54 -18.91 7.57
C PHE A 168 8.50 -19.26 6.50
N ASN A 169 7.76 -18.29 5.96
CA ASN A 169 6.73 -18.53 4.93
C ASN A 169 7.29 -18.46 3.50
N ILE A 170 8.53 -17.95 3.33
CA ILE A 170 9.16 -17.79 2.02
C ILE A 170 9.97 -19.04 1.63
N VAL A 171 10.30 -19.90 2.59
CA VAL A 171 11.18 -21.08 2.39
C VAL A 171 10.41 -22.37 2.14
N ASN A 172 9.08 -22.34 2.13
CA ASN A 172 8.18 -23.47 1.84
C ASN A 172 7.43 -23.24 0.53
#